data_b20b312abb16906e176dca72cff57a17
#
_entry.id   b20b312abb16906e176dca72cff57a17
#
_cell.length_a   1.000
_cell.length_b   1.000
_cell.length_c   1.000
_cell.angle_alpha   90.00
_cell.angle_beta   90.00
_cell.angle_gamma   90.00
#
_symmetry.space_group_name_H-M   'P 1'
#
loop_
_entity.id
_entity.type
_entity.pdbx_description
1 polymer ?
#
loop_
_entity_poly.entity_id
_entity_poly.type
_entity_poly.pdbx_seq_one_letter_code
_entity_poly.pdbx_strand_id
1 'polypeptide(L)'
;MNQNKNNFKVLLPILFAFFAMALVDMSGVITTHVKADFGLSDTMSKLLAVILFLWFFVLSIPVGQLMNKIGKRKTVVISLLATALAMCVPIISYTYPAMIVAVCLLGIGNCILQVSLNPLVTCVVSKEKLAS
;
A
#
# COMPACT_ATOMS: atom_id res chain seq x y z
N MET A 1 23.88 -24.79 -4.25
CA MET A 1 22.87 -24.93 -3.19
C MET A 1 22.65 -23.69 -2.31
N ASN A 2 23.63 -22.79 -2.19
CA ASN A 2 23.50 -21.55 -1.41
C ASN A 2 22.77 -20.39 -2.12
N GLN A 3 22.73 -20.36 -3.44
CA GLN A 3 22.05 -19.29 -4.20
C GLN A 3 20.53 -19.32 -4.02
N ASN A 4 19.95 -20.51 -3.95
CA ASN A 4 18.48 -20.66 -3.80
C ASN A 4 17.94 -20.16 -2.44
N LYS A 5 18.76 -20.29 -1.37
CA LYS A 5 18.40 -19.77 -0.04
C LYS A 5 18.47 -18.24 0.05
N ASN A 6 19.37 -17.60 -0.69
CA ASN A 6 19.48 -16.15 -0.71
C ASN A 6 18.34 -15.51 -1.52
N ASN A 7 17.92 -16.15 -2.61
CA ASN A 7 16.80 -15.69 -3.41
C ASN A 7 15.49 -15.77 -2.62
N PHE A 8 15.28 -16.82 -1.84
CA PHE A 8 14.08 -16.96 -1.01
C PHE A 8 14.01 -15.90 0.09
N LYS A 9 15.13 -15.54 0.73
CA LYS A 9 15.16 -14.47 1.75
C LYS A 9 14.83 -13.09 1.19
N VAL A 10 15.10 -12.85 -0.08
CA VAL A 10 14.74 -11.59 -0.76
C VAL A 10 13.33 -11.65 -1.33
N LEU A 11 12.93 -12.82 -1.83
CA LEU A 11 11.60 -13.01 -2.44
C LEU A 11 10.48 -12.98 -1.40
N LEU A 12 10.72 -13.53 -0.22
CA LEU A 12 9.70 -13.61 0.84
C LEU A 12 9.17 -12.24 1.29
N PRO A 13 10.00 -11.22 1.60
CA PRO A 13 9.51 -9.88 1.91
C PRO A 13 8.77 -9.22 0.75
N ILE A 14 9.17 -9.50 -0.49
CA ILE A 14 8.51 -8.98 -1.69
C ILE A 14 7.11 -9.58 -1.82
N LEU A 15 6.98 -10.90 -1.66
CA LEU A 15 5.68 -11.58 -1.67
C LEU A 15 4.78 -11.07 -0.54
N PHE A 16 5.32 -10.84 0.65
CA PHE A 16 4.57 -10.28 1.75
C PHE A 16 4.09 -8.85 1.46
N ALA A 17 4.91 -8.04 0.81
CA ALA A 17 4.53 -6.69 0.38
C ALA A 17 3.42 -6.73 -0.69
N PHE A 18 3.48 -7.66 -1.65
CA PHE A 18 2.38 -7.88 -2.60
C PHE A 18 1.09 -8.34 -1.92
N PHE A 19 1.20 -9.19 -0.93
CA PHE A 19 0.05 -9.62 -0.14
C PHE A 19 -0.59 -8.44 0.61
N ALA A 20 0.21 -7.60 1.26
CA ALA A 20 -0.27 -6.38 1.91
C ALA A 20 -0.95 -5.43 0.91
N MET A 21 -0.38 -5.28 -0.29
CA MET A 21 -0.97 -4.49 -1.37
C MET A 21 -2.33 -5.04 -1.80
N ALA A 22 -2.45 -6.36 -1.98
CA ALA A 22 -3.72 -7.00 -2.32
C ALA A 22 -4.79 -6.79 -1.24
N LEU A 23 -4.42 -6.80 0.03
CA LEU A 23 -5.34 -6.50 1.14
C LEU A 23 -5.88 -5.06 1.06
N VAL A 24 -5.03 -4.11 0.68
CA VAL A 24 -5.47 -2.71 0.49
C VAL A 24 -6.36 -2.58 -0.74
N ASP A 25 -6.08 -3.31 -1.82
CA ASP A 25 -6.91 -3.31 -3.02
C ASP A 25 -8.32 -3.87 -2.78
N MET A 26 -8.50 -4.66 -1.72
CA MET A 26 -9.83 -5.07 -1.22
C MET A 26 -10.61 -3.94 -0.52
N SER A 27 -10.13 -2.71 -0.55
CA SER A 27 -10.80 -1.53 0.03
C SER A 27 -12.25 -1.31 -0.46
N GLY A 28 -12.58 -1.82 -1.65
CA GLY A 28 -13.96 -1.85 -2.15
C GLY A 28 -14.92 -2.62 -1.23
N VAL A 29 -14.45 -3.68 -0.60
CA VAL A 29 -15.22 -4.44 0.40
C VAL A 29 -15.38 -3.63 1.68
N ILE A 30 -14.31 -2.93 2.10
CA ILE A 30 -14.34 -2.06 3.28
C ILE A 30 -15.36 -0.94 3.11
N THR A 31 -15.40 -0.30 1.94
CA THR A 31 -16.39 0.76 1.66
C THR A 31 -17.82 0.27 1.73
N THR A 32 -18.08 -0.97 1.32
CA THR A 32 -19.41 -1.61 1.41
C THR A 32 -19.81 -1.83 2.87
N HIS A 33 -18.91 -2.31 3.72
CA HIS A 33 -19.17 -2.50 5.16
C HIS A 33 -19.38 -1.17 5.88
N VAL A 34 -18.53 -0.18 5.62
CA VAL A 34 -18.66 1.17 6.17
C VAL A 34 -20.00 1.80 5.78
N LYS A 35 -20.44 1.58 4.56
CA LYS A 35 -21.76 2.03 4.11
C LYS A 35 -22.88 1.41 4.93
N ALA A 36 -22.82 0.11 5.18
CA ALA A 36 -23.84 -0.62 5.95
C ALA A 36 -23.86 -0.17 7.43
N ASP A 37 -22.69 -0.04 8.03
CA ASP A 37 -22.54 0.29 9.45
C ASP A 37 -22.94 1.72 9.81
N PHE A 38 -22.62 2.67 8.91
CA PHE A 38 -22.92 4.10 9.13
C PHE A 38 -24.17 4.59 8.40
N GLY A 39 -24.88 3.71 7.68
CA GLY A 39 -26.07 4.08 6.90
C GLY A 39 -25.80 5.13 5.83
N LEU A 40 -24.61 5.10 5.21
CA LEU A 40 -24.18 6.09 4.24
C LEU A 40 -24.93 5.95 2.90
N SER A 41 -25.14 7.06 2.23
CA SER A 41 -25.61 7.03 0.85
C SER A 41 -24.57 6.42 -0.09
N ASP A 42 -25.02 5.93 -1.24
CA ASP A 42 -24.13 5.39 -2.29
C ASP A 42 -23.06 6.40 -2.73
N THR A 43 -23.41 7.67 -2.73
CA THR A 43 -22.50 8.76 -3.08
C THR A 43 -21.39 8.91 -2.05
N MET A 44 -21.72 8.85 -0.76
CA MET A 44 -20.72 8.98 0.32
C MET A 44 -19.78 7.79 0.40
N SER A 45 -20.24 6.57 0.18
CA SER A 45 -19.37 5.40 0.16
C SER A 45 -18.46 5.39 -1.08
N LYS A 46 -18.95 5.83 -2.22
CA LYS A 46 -18.12 5.99 -3.43
C LYS A 46 -17.07 7.10 -3.27
N LEU A 47 -17.38 8.15 -2.51
CA LEU A 47 -16.44 9.23 -2.21
C LEU A 47 -15.19 8.70 -1.50
N LEU A 48 -15.33 7.75 -0.59
CA LEU A 48 -14.17 7.12 0.09
C LEU A 48 -13.23 6.44 -0.91
N ALA A 49 -13.77 5.72 -1.87
CA ALA A 49 -12.97 5.10 -2.93
C ALA A 49 -12.30 6.16 -3.84
N VAL A 50 -13.01 7.22 -4.18
CA VAL A 50 -12.45 8.32 -4.99
C VAL A 50 -11.31 9.03 -4.26
N ILE A 51 -11.42 9.26 -2.96
CA ILE A 51 -10.36 9.84 -2.14
C ILE A 51 -9.10 8.96 -2.19
N LEU A 52 -9.25 7.66 -2.08
CA LEU A 52 -8.14 6.70 -2.14
C LEU A 52 -7.39 6.81 -3.47
N PHE A 53 -8.10 6.80 -4.59
CA PHE A 53 -7.51 6.93 -5.93
C PHE A 53 -6.94 8.33 -6.20
N LEU A 54 -7.56 9.38 -5.66
CA LEU A 54 -7.06 10.74 -5.77
C LEU A 54 -5.68 10.87 -5.13
N TRP A 55 -5.50 10.34 -3.93
CA TRP A 55 -4.21 10.30 -3.25
C TRP A 55 -3.16 9.53 -4.06
N PHE A 56 -3.57 8.44 -4.68
CA PHE A 56 -2.69 7.68 -5.57
C PHE A 56 -2.20 8.54 -6.74
N PHE A 57 -3.10 9.26 -7.39
CA PHE A 57 -2.75 10.14 -8.51
C PHE A 57 -1.81 11.28 -8.10
N VAL A 58 -2.15 11.97 -7.02
CA VAL A 58 -1.38 13.14 -6.53
C VAL A 58 0.01 12.75 -6.04
N LEU A 59 0.13 11.63 -5.33
CA LEU A 59 1.38 11.24 -4.67
C LEU A 59 2.31 10.41 -5.55
N SER A 60 1.85 9.88 -6.65
CA SER A 60 2.65 9.00 -7.50
C SER A 60 3.94 9.67 -7.99
N ILE A 61 3.89 10.93 -8.37
CA ILE A 61 5.06 11.70 -8.82
C ILE A 61 6.04 12.00 -7.66
N PRO A 62 5.61 12.62 -6.54
CA PRO A 62 6.52 12.92 -5.43
C PRO A 62 7.08 11.66 -4.76
N VAL A 63 6.32 10.58 -4.70
CA VAL A 63 6.80 9.29 -4.17
C VAL A 63 7.89 8.68 -5.05
N GLY A 64 7.76 8.77 -6.38
CA GLY A 64 8.81 8.35 -7.30
C GLY A 64 10.12 9.10 -7.06
N GLN A 65 10.06 10.41 -6.84
CA GLN A 65 11.22 11.21 -6.49
C GLN A 65 11.80 10.86 -5.12
N LEU A 66 10.95 10.65 -4.13
CA LEU A 66 11.36 10.22 -2.79
C LEU A 66 12.08 8.87 -2.83
N MET A 67 11.55 7.92 -3.59
CA MET A 67 12.17 6.61 -3.77
C MET A 67 13.59 6.71 -4.37
N ASN A 68 13.82 7.65 -5.28
CA ASN A 68 15.15 7.88 -5.85
C ASN A 68 16.13 8.48 -4.84
N LYS A 69 15.65 9.26 -3.86
CA LYS A 69 16.48 9.89 -2.81
C LYS A 69 16.84 8.92 -1.67
N ILE A 70 15.88 8.22 -1.13
CA ILE A 70 16.06 7.38 0.08
C ILE A 70 16.26 5.90 -0.23
N GLY A 71 15.99 5.49 -1.47
CA GLY A 71 16.12 4.11 -1.92
C GLY A 71 14.84 3.30 -1.81
N LYS A 72 14.70 2.31 -2.68
CA LYS A 72 13.49 1.49 -2.85
C LYS A 72 13.10 0.72 -1.59
N ARG A 73 14.08 0.11 -0.89
CA ARG A 73 13.82 -0.68 0.32
C ARG A 73 13.26 0.14 1.46
N LYS A 74 13.86 1.31 1.73
CA LYS A 74 13.38 2.21 2.78
C LYS A 74 11.99 2.74 2.49
N THR A 75 11.71 3.04 1.22
CA THR A 75 10.40 3.53 0.78
C THR A 75 9.32 2.46 1.00
N VAL A 76 9.59 1.18 0.70
CA VAL A 76 8.67 0.08 0.97
C VAL A 76 8.42 -0.09 2.48
N VAL A 77 9.44 0.02 3.32
CA VAL A 77 9.27 -0.07 4.78
C VAL A 77 8.39 1.07 5.30
N ILE A 78 8.62 2.29 4.83
CA ILE A 78 7.80 3.47 5.19
C ILE A 78 6.34 3.25 4.78
N SER A 79 6.09 2.70 3.57
CA SER A 79 4.73 2.42 3.10
C SER A 79 4.02 1.38 3.97
N LEU A 80 4.71 0.32 4.36
CA LEU A 80 4.16 -0.71 5.24
C LEU A 80 3.82 -0.15 6.63
N LEU A 81 4.68 0.71 7.18
CA LEU A 81 4.41 1.41 8.45
C LEU A 81 3.19 2.34 8.32
N ALA A 82 3.09 3.12 7.25
CA ALA A 82 1.95 3.99 7.00
C ALA A 82 0.64 3.19 6.86
N THR A 83 0.67 2.06 6.16
CA THR A 83 -0.48 1.16 6.02
C THR A 83 -0.88 0.55 7.36
N ALA A 84 0.08 0.11 8.18
CA ALA A 84 -0.18 -0.42 9.51
C ALA A 84 -0.81 0.63 10.42
N LEU A 85 -0.31 1.87 10.41
CA LEU A 85 -0.92 2.98 11.16
C LEU A 85 -2.35 3.27 10.69
N ALA A 86 -2.59 3.24 9.39
CA ALA A 86 -3.93 3.43 8.83
C ALA A 86 -4.93 2.39 9.35
N MET A 87 -4.49 1.14 9.47
CA MET A 87 -5.32 0.05 10.01
C MET A 87 -5.58 0.19 11.52
N CYS A 88 -4.69 0.83 12.27
CA CYS A 88 -4.88 1.09 13.70
C CYS A 88 -5.97 2.15 13.96
N VAL A 89 -6.16 3.10 13.07
CA VAL A 89 -7.11 4.21 13.25
C VAL A 89 -8.54 3.73 13.55
N PRO A 90 -9.17 2.83 12.75
CA PRO A 90 -10.51 2.35 13.02
C PRO A 90 -10.61 1.47 14.27
N ILE A 91 -9.50 0.89 14.72
CA ILE A 91 -9.46 0.09 15.95
C ILE A 91 -9.55 1.00 17.18
N ILE A 92 -8.91 2.17 17.11
CA ILE A 92 -8.90 3.15 18.22
C ILE A 92 -10.22 3.91 18.27
N SER A 93 -10.75 4.31 17.12
CA SER A 93 -11.96 5.14 17.03
C SER A 93 -12.77 4.75 15.79
N TYR A 94 -13.92 4.12 16.03
CA TYR A 94 -14.83 3.71 14.96
C TYR A 94 -15.88 4.79 14.69
N THR A 95 -15.43 5.91 14.12
CA THR A 95 -16.28 7.05 13.73
C THR A 95 -16.08 7.40 12.27
N TYR A 96 -17.09 8.02 11.64
CA TYR A 96 -17.00 8.40 10.24
C TYR A 96 -15.78 9.29 9.91
N PRO A 97 -15.46 10.35 10.68
CA PRO A 97 -14.25 11.14 10.46
C PRO A 97 -12.95 10.32 10.59
N ALA A 98 -12.91 9.39 11.55
CA ALA A 98 -11.76 8.49 11.70
C ALA A 98 -11.60 7.56 10.50
N MET A 99 -12.68 7.09 9.91
CA MET A 99 -12.66 6.27 8.70
C MET A 99 -12.13 7.06 7.50
N ILE A 100 -12.48 8.33 7.36
CA ILE A 100 -11.92 9.19 6.31
C ILE A 100 -10.40 9.33 6.48
N VAL A 101 -9.92 9.57 7.68
CA VAL A 101 -8.47 9.65 7.99
C VAL A 101 -7.78 8.32 7.69
N ALA A 102 -8.36 7.20 8.08
CA ALA A 102 -7.83 5.87 7.79
C ALA A 102 -7.72 5.61 6.28
N VAL A 103 -8.74 5.95 5.50
CA VAL A 103 -8.73 5.80 4.04
C VAL A 103 -7.69 6.71 3.38
N CYS A 104 -7.51 7.93 3.87
CA CYS A 104 -6.45 8.82 3.39
C CYS A 104 -5.06 8.23 3.64
N LEU A 105 -4.79 7.75 4.86
CA LEU A 105 -3.52 7.10 5.22
C LEU A 105 -3.29 5.81 4.42
N LEU A 106 -4.34 5.00 4.22
CA LEU A 106 -4.29 3.81 3.38
C LEU A 106 -3.93 4.17 1.93
N GLY A 107 -4.56 5.19 1.37
CA GLY A 107 -4.27 5.67 0.02
C GLY A 107 -2.81 6.11 -0.14
N ILE A 108 -2.29 6.85 0.83
CA ILE A 108 -0.88 7.27 0.88
C ILE A 108 0.04 6.06 0.97
N GLY A 109 -0.19 5.17 1.93
CA GLY A 109 0.62 3.96 2.13
C GLY A 109 0.61 3.05 0.90
N ASN A 110 -0.55 2.81 0.32
CA ASN A 110 -0.71 2.00 -0.88
C ASN A 110 -0.01 2.62 -2.11
N CYS A 111 -0.13 3.91 -2.29
CA CYS A 111 0.57 4.63 -3.37
C CYS A 111 2.09 4.45 -3.24
N ILE A 112 2.64 4.69 -2.06
CA ILE A 112 4.08 4.53 -1.80
C ILE A 112 4.51 3.08 -2.05
N LEU A 113 3.71 2.12 -1.62
CA LEU A 113 3.99 0.69 -1.79
C LEU A 113 4.01 0.30 -3.26
N GLN A 114 2.99 0.65 -4.03
CA GLN A 114 2.88 0.31 -5.46
C GLN A 114 4.00 0.94 -6.29
N VAL A 115 4.27 2.23 -6.08
CA VAL A 115 5.33 2.95 -6.80
C VAL A 115 6.72 2.37 -6.50
N SER A 116 6.95 1.91 -5.27
CA SER A 116 8.25 1.39 -4.83
C SER A 116 8.44 -0.09 -5.13
N LEU A 117 7.38 -0.89 -5.04
CA LEU A 117 7.44 -2.33 -5.15
C LEU A 117 7.74 -2.78 -6.59
N ASN A 118 7.08 -2.20 -7.57
CA ASN A 118 7.26 -2.56 -8.98
C ASN A 118 8.73 -2.42 -9.45
N PRO A 119 9.41 -1.28 -9.24
CA PRO A 119 10.83 -1.15 -9.58
C PRO A 119 11.74 -2.04 -8.72
N LEU A 120 11.37 -2.33 -7.47
CA LEU A 120 12.14 -3.22 -6.60
C LEU A 120 12.15 -4.65 -7.15
N VAL A 121 11.00 -5.16 -7.54
CA VAL A 121 10.84 -6.49 -8.15
C VAL A 121 11.66 -6.59 -9.43
N THR A 122 11.55 -5.58 -10.31
CA THR A 122 12.31 -5.54 -11.56
C THR A 122 13.82 -5.57 -11.31
N CYS A 123 14.31 -4.84 -10.31
CA CYS A 123 15.73 -4.86 -9.94
C CYS A 123 16.19 -6.23 -9.41
N VAL A 124 15.37 -6.90 -8.62
CA VAL A 124 15.71 -8.22 -8.07
C VAL A 124 15.72 -9.28 -9.16
N VAL A 125 14.70 -9.31 -10.01
CA VAL A 125 14.59 -10.25 -11.13
C VAL A 125 15.70 -10.04 -12.16
N SER A 126 16.05 -8.78 -12.47
CA SER A 126 17.14 -8.49 -13.40
C SER A 126 18.50 -8.96 -12.87
N LYS A 127 18.76 -8.79 -11.58
CA LYS A 127 19.99 -9.29 -10.95
C LYS A 127 20.06 -10.82 -10.97
N GLU A 128 18.94 -11.50 -10.80
CA GLU A 128 18.86 -12.96 -10.87
C GLU A 128 19.13 -13.47 -12.29
N LYS A 129 18.59 -12.83 -13.32
CA LYS A 129 18.84 -13.16 -14.73
C LYS A 129 20.27 -12.90 -15.17
N LEU A 130 20.96 -11.91 -14.58
CA LEU A 130 22.37 -11.62 -14.87
C LEU A 130 23.32 -12.57 -14.15
N ALA A 131 22.87 -13.24 -13.09
CA ALA A 131 23.66 -14.19 -12.31
C ALA A 131 23.51 -15.65 -12.76
N SER A 132 22.60 -15.92 -13.70
CA SER A 132 22.40 -17.23 -14.29
C SER A 132 22.95 -17.30 -15.71
#